data_4a79228cfedef0a3ca8ee9a065a18648
#
_entry.id   4a79228cfedef0a3ca8ee9a065a18648
#
_cell.length_a   1.000
_cell.length_b   1.000
_cell.length_c   1.000
_cell.angle_alpha   90.00
_cell.angle_beta   90.00
_cell.angle_gamma   90.00
#
_symmetry.space_group_name_H-M   'P 1'
#
loop_
_entity.id
_entity.type
_entity.pdbx_description
1 polymer ?
#
loop_
_entity_poly.entity_id
_entity_poly.type
_entity_poly.pdbx_seq_one_letter_code
_entity_poly.pdbx_strand_id
1 'polypeptide(L)'
;MGIGVSGGVHGEKNGYSLMVGGDKSAYGYIVPLLNCLSKPNGSYDYFGEAGAGHFVKMVHNGIEYGMMQSIGEGFEVLKKSPYKLDLLKVAKVWQKGTIISGF
;
A
#
# COMPACT_ATOMS: atom_id res chain seq x y z
N MET A 1 12.74 9.18 -15.97
CA MET A 1 11.60 8.36 -15.59
C MET A 1 11.72 7.98 -14.12
N GLY A 2 10.61 8.04 -13.39
CA GLY A 2 10.56 7.65 -12.00
C GLY A 2 9.44 6.66 -11.75
N ILE A 3 9.68 5.70 -10.86
CA ILE A 3 8.69 4.67 -10.54
C ILE A 3 8.55 4.56 -9.03
N GLY A 4 7.36 4.89 -8.52
CA GLY A 4 6.98 4.61 -7.14
C GLY A 4 6.57 3.15 -7.01
N VAL A 5 7.05 2.47 -5.99
CA VAL A 5 6.83 1.03 -5.81
C VAL A 5 6.13 0.76 -4.49
N SER A 6 5.09 -0.06 -4.52
CA SER A 6 4.41 -0.56 -3.33
C SER A 6 4.26 -2.08 -3.39
N GLY A 7 4.31 -2.73 -2.26
CA GLY A 7 4.21 -4.20 -2.19
C GLY A 7 4.93 -4.78 -0.99
N GLY A 8 5.79 -4.00 -0.37
CA GLY A 8 6.53 -4.41 0.81
C GLY A 8 7.34 -5.68 0.60
N VAL A 9 7.57 -6.42 1.67
CA VAL A 9 8.38 -7.64 1.66
C VAL A 9 7.72 -8.79 0.88
N HIS A 10 6.43 -8.71 0.62
CA HIS A 10 5.69 -9.72 -0.13
C HIS A 10 5.58 -9.42 -1.62
N GLY A 11 6.07 -8.26 -2.08
CA GLY A 11 5.97 -7.82 -3.47
C GLY A 11 6.68 -8.76 -4.43
N GLU A 12 7.81 -9.32 -4.05
CA GLU A 12 8.54 -10.28 -4.87
C GLU A 12 7.67 -11.48 -5.26
N LYS A 13 6.88 -11.98 -4.32
CA LYS A 13 6.02 -13.15 -4.53
C LYS A 13 4.66 -12.78 -5.12
N ASN A 14 4.06 -11.70 -4.64
CA ASN A 14 2.69 -11.32 -4.98
C ASN A 14 2.59 -10.28 -6.10
N GLY A 15 3.70 -9.69 -6.49
CA GLY A 15 3.74 -8.61 -7.47
C GLY A 15 3.70 -7.25 -6.80
N TYR A 16 4.37 -6.29 -7.45
CA TYR A 16 4.43 -4.91 -6.98
C TYR A 16 3.34 -4.05 -7.64
N SER A 17 2.89 -3.02 -6.96
CA SER A 17 2.12 -1.96 -7.57
C SER A 17 3.07 -0.82 -7.93
N LEU A 18 3.04 -0.39 -9.19
CA LEU A 18 4.04 0.49 -9.77
C LEU A 18 3.37 1.76 -10.30
N MET A 19 3.82 2.90 -9.80
CA MET A 19 3.30 4.20 -10.18
C MET A 19 4.35 4.92 -11.02
N VAL A 20 4.11 5.01 -12.32
CA VAL A 20 5.11 5.44 -13.30
C VAL A 20 4.90 6.88 -13.73
N GLY A 21 5.97 7.66 -13.76
CA GLY A 21 5.98 9.00 -14.31
C GLY A 21 7.22 9.23 -15.15
N GLY A 22 7.12 10.14 -16.11
CA GLY A 22 8.21 10.49 -17.00
C GLY A 22 7.77 10.54 -18.45
N ASP A 23 8.73 10.35 -19.36
CA ASP A 23 8.47 10.36 -20.79
C ASP A 23 7.56 9.21 -21.19
N LYS A 24 6.47 9.54 -21.87
CA LYS A 24 5.48 8.55 -22.29
C LYS A 24 6.04 7.52 -23.26
N SER A 25 6.97 7.91 -24.13
CA SER A 25 7.62 6.97 -25.05
C SER A 25 8.50 5.97 -24.30
N ALA A 26 9.21 6.43 -23.29
CA ALA A 26 10.00 5.55 -22.43
C ALA A 26 9.13 4.60 -21.62
N TYR A 27 7.95 5.06 -21.17
CA TYR A 27 6.98 4.19 -20.51
C TYR A 27 6.60 3.01 -21.41
N GLY A 28 6.23 3.27 -22.66
CA GLY A 28 5.91 2.18 -23.61
C GLY A 28 7.04 1.17 -23.77
N TYR A 29 8.28 1.62 -23.66
CA TYR A 29 9.46 0.78 -23.79
C TYR A 29 9.63 -0.20 -22.65
N ILE A 30 9.24 0.18 -21.44
CA ILE A 30 9.45 -0.65 -20.25
C ILE A 30 8.23 -1.46 -19.84
N VAL A 31 7.12 -1.37 -20.56
CA VAL A 31 5.89 -2.13 -20.26
C VAL A 31 6.13 -3.62 -20.03
N PRO A 32 6.94 -4.31 -20.84
CA PRO A 32 7.24 -5.73 -20.57
C PRO A 32 7.85 -5.97 -19.18
N LEU A 33 8.73 -5.08 -18.73
CA LEU A 33 9.32 -5.17 -17.39
C LEU A 33 8.26 -4.92 -16.31
N LEU A 34 7.41 -3.93 -16.51
CA LEU A 34 6.32 -3.62 -15.57
C LEU A 34 5.36 -4.80 -15.43
N ASN A 35 5.06 -5.47 -16.53
CA ASN A 35 4.23 -6.68 -16.51
C ASN A 35 4.85 -7.78 -15.66
N CYS A 36 6.16 -7.96 -15.74
CA CYS A 36 6.85 -8.96 -14.91
C CYS A 36 6.83 -8.62 -13.43
N LEU A 37 7.07 -7.36 -13.08
CA LEU A 37 7.16 -6.93 -11.69
C LEU A 37 5.80 -6.87 -10.99
N SER A 38 4.72 -6.66 -11.74
CA SER A 38 3.38 -6.49 -11.15
C SER A 38 2.60 -7.79 -10.96
N LYS A 39 2.95 -8.84 -11.68
CA LYS A 39 2.22 -10.12 -11.57
C LYS A 39 2.62 -10.91 -10.32
N PRO A 40 1.69 -11.73 -9.76
CA PRO A 40 0.32 -11.94 -10.23
C PRO A 40 -0.73 -10.95 -9.72
N ASN A 41 -0.49 -10.27 -8.59
CA ASN A 41 -1.55 -9.51 -7.90
C ASN A 41 -1.30 -8.01 -7.85
N GLY A 42 -0.20 -7.53 -8.40
CA GLY A 42 0.10 -6.12 -8.49
C GLY A 42 -0.53 -5.47 -9.71
N SER A 43 -0.27 -4.18 -9.87
CA SER A 43 -0.75 -3.39 -11.00
C SER A 43 0.24 -2.27 -11.31
N TYR A 44 0.09 -1.65 -12.47
CA TYR A 44 0.88 -0.47 -12.80
C TYR A 44 0.09 0.44 -13.73
N ASP A 45 0.44 1.72 -13.70
CA ASP A 45 -0.06 2.66 -14.68
C ASP A 45 0.88 3.86 -14.78
N TYR A 46 0.65 4.64 -15.83
CA TYR A 46 1.36 5.88 -16.12
C TYR A 46 0.55 7.07 -15.62
N PHE A 47 1.19 7.95 -14.82
CA PHE A 47 0.50 9.05 -14.17
C PHE A 47 0.88 10.43 -14.70
N GLY A 48 1.75 10.50 -15.67
CA GLY A 48 2.12 11.75 -16.28
C GLY A 48 3.62 12.01 -16.33
N GLU A 49 4.01 13.28 -16.36
CA GLU A 49 5.39 13.67 -16.52
C GLU A 49 6.29 13.31 -15.34
N ALA A 50 7.57 13.60 -15.47
CA ALA A 50 8.56 13.26 -14.45
C ALA A 50 8.14 13.73 -13.04
N GLY A 51 8.22 12.83 -12.07
CA GLY A 51 7.83 13.09 -10.69
C GLY A 51 6.40 12.69 -10.35
N ALA A 52 5.52 12.51 -11.34
CA ALA A 52 4.12 12.18 -11.08
C ALA A 52 3.96 10.83 -10.36
N GLY A 53 4.70 9.81 -10.77
CA GLY A 53 4.65 8.49 -10.13
C GLY A 53 5.12 8.53 -8.68
N HIS A 54 6.21 9.22 -8.40
CA HIS A 54 6.70 9.41 -7.03
C HIS A 54 5.73 10.22 -6.18
N PHE A 55 5.09 11.23 -6.75
CA PHE A 55 4.09 12.01 -6.03
C PHE A 55 2.89 11.15 -5.62
N VAL A 56 2.36 10.35 -6.55
CA VAL A 56 1.25 9.43 -6.28
C VAL A 56 1.64 8.45 -5.16
N LYS A 57 2.85 7.90 -5.23
CA LYS A 57 3.35 7.00 -4.19
C LYS A 57 3.50 7.71 -2.84
N MET A 58 3.97 8.94 -2.82
CA MET A 58 4.11 9.71 -1.60
C MET A 58 2.76 9.95 -0.92
N VAL A 59 1.73 10.28 -1.70
CA VAL A 59 0.37 10.47 -1.17
C VAL A 59 -0.17 9.15 -0.60
N HIS A 60 0.05 8.05 -1.32
CA HIS A 60 -0.30 6.71 -0.82
C HIS A 60 0.32 6.45 0.56
N ASN A 61 1.61 6.73 0.71
CA ASN A 61 2.29 6.52 1.98
C ASN A 61 1.75 7.43 3.10
N GLY A 62 1.39 8.66 2.77
CA GLY A 62 0.75 9.55 3.73
C GLY A 62 -0.57 8.98 4.26
N ILE A 63 -1.38 8.43 3.38
CA ILE A 63 -2.63 7.76 3.76
C ILE A 63 -2.33 6.53 4.62
N GLU A 64 -1.38 5.72 4.22
CA GLU A 64 -0.97 4.51 4.97
C GLU A 64 -0.58 4.84 6.41
N TYR A 65 0.30 5.84 6.59
CA TYR A 65 0.70 6.26 7.93
C TYR A 65 -0.46 6.82 8.74
N GLY A 66 -1.37 7.57 8.13
CA GLY A 66 -2.58 8.04 8.79
C GLY A 66 -3.47 6.90 9.27
N MET A 67 -3.64 5.88 8.45
CA MET A 67 -4.42 4.69 8.81
C MET A 67 -3.74 3.90 9.93
N MET A 68 -2.44 3.73 9.87
CA MET A 68 -1.66 3.06 10.93
C MET A 68 -1.78 3.80 12.26
N GLN A 69 -1.73 5.13 12.23
CA GLN A 69 -1.90 5.95 13.41
C GLN A 69 -3.30 5.78 14.01
N SER A 70 -4.33 5.76 13.16
CA SER A 70 -5.72 5.57 13.60
C SER A 70 -5.92 4.21 14.28
N ILE A 71 -5.33 3.16 13.72
CA ILE A 71 -5.37 1.82 14.31
C ILE A 71 -4.68 1.81 15.68
N GLY A 72 -3.50 2.41 15.77
CA GLY A 72 -2.77 2.52 17.03
C GLY A 72 -3.56 3.25 18.11
N GLU A 73 -4.18 4.37 17.77
CA GLU A 73 -5.03 5.12 18.69
C GLU A 73 -6.26 4.31 19.11
N GLY A 74 -6.86 3.57 18.19
CA GLY A 74 -8.00 2.70 18.49
C GLY A 74 -7.64 1.62 19.51
N PHE A 75 -6.50 0.95 19.34
CA PHE A 75 -6.03 -0.03 20.30
C PHE A 75 -5.69 0.59 21.66
N GLU A 76 -5.19 1.80 21.70
CA GLU A 76 -4.98 2.52 22.96
C GLU A 76 -6.28 2.79 23.69
N VAL A 77 -7.32 3.20 22.98
CA VAL A 77 -8.67 3.38 23.55
C VAL A 77 -9.19 2.08 24.13
N LEU A 78 -9.03 0.96 23.41
CA LEU A 78 -9.43 -0.36 23.90
C LEU A 78 -8.68 -0.72 25.18
N LYS A 79 -7.37 -0.49 25.21
CA LYS A 79 -6.53 -0.79 26.38
C LYS A 79 -6.95 -0.01 27.62
N LYS A 80 -7.36 1.25 27.44
CA LYS A 80 -7.77 2.13 28.53
C LYS A 80 -9.25 2.05 28.87
N SER A 81 -10.01 1.19 28.20
CA SER A 81 -11.44 1.03 28.43
C SER A 81 -11.70 0.36 29.80
N PRO A 82 -12.92 0.52 30.37
CA PRO A 82 -13.27 -0.17 31.61
C PRO A 82 -13.44 -1.68 31.47
N TYR A 83 -13.47 -2.17 30.25
CA TYR A 83 -13.57 -3.60 29.97
C TYR A 83 -12.18 -4.25 30.04
N LYS A 84 -12.16 -5.48 30.55
CA LYS A 84 -10.92 -6.26 30.59
C LYS A 84 -10.76 -7.02 29.27
N LEU A 85 -10.32 -6.30 28.24
CA LEU A 85 -10.20 -6.83 26.89
C LEU A 85 -8.86 -7.54 26.67
N ASP A 86 -8.91 -8.68 26.01
CA ASP A 86 -7.74 -9.32 25.43
C ASP A 86 -7.52 -8.73 24.05
N LEU A 87 -6.55 -7.84 23.89
CA LEU A 87 -6.29 -7.14 22.63
C LEU A 87 -5.86 -8.09 21.52
N LEU A 88 -5.25 -9.23 21.85
CA LEU A 88 -4.90 -10.24 20.85
C LEU A 88 -6.17 -10.85 20.23
N LYS A 89 -7.19 -11.10 21.02
CA LYS A 89 -8.46 -11.57 20.50
C LYS A 89 -9.13 -10.55 19.60
N VAL A 90 -9.09 -9.28 19.97
CA VAL A 90 -9.62 -8.19 19.15
C VAL A 90 -8.89 -8.16 17.81
N ALA A 91 -7.57 -8.17 17.83
CA ALA A 91 -6.75 -8.16 16.61
C ALA A 91 -7.05 -9.35 15.71
N LYS A 92 -7.20 -10.54 16.27
CA LYS A 92 -7.52 -11.74 15.49
C LYS A 92 -8.89 -11.66 14.80
N VAL A 93 -9.90 -11.12 15.47
CA VAL A 93 -11.22 -10.91 14.85
C VAL A 93 -11.13 -9.84 13.76
N TRP A 94 -10.45 -8.75 14.03
CA TRP A 94 -10.36 -7.64 13.08
C TRP A 94 -9.46 -7.94 11.88
N GLN A 95 -8.64 -8.95 11.96
CA GLN A 95 -7.77 -9.36 10.87
C GLN A 95 -8.53 -9.98 9.69
N LYS A 96 -9.77 -10.46 9.93
CA LYS A 96 -10.56 -11.15 8.90
C LYS A 96 -11.99 -10.65 8.87
N GLY A 97 -12.44 -10.22 7.70
CA GLY A 97 -13.85 -9.95 7.44
C GLY A 97 -14.37 -8.59 7.91
N THR A 98 -13.56 -7.74 8.48
CA THR A 98 -13.96 -6.36 8.81
C THR A 98 -13.52 -5.40 7.72
N ILE A 99 -14.05 -4.17 7.76
CA ILE A 99 -13.66 -3.13 6.80
C ILE A 99 -12.16 -2.82 6.87
N ILE A 100 -11.56 -2.88 8.06
CA ILE A 100 -10.14 -2.54 8.24
C ILE A 100 -9.20 -3.74 8.13
N SER A 101 -9.69 -4.92 7.78
CA SER A 101 -8.89 -6.16 7.76
C SER A 101 -7.77 -6.15 6.73
N GLY A 102 -7.84 -5.31 5.72
CA GLY A 102 -6.79 -5.17 4.71
C GLY A 102 -5.55 -4.42 5.18
N PHE A 103 -5.52 -4.06 6.43
CA PHE A 103 -4.47 -3.18 6.99
C PHE A 103 -3.46 -3.93 7.86
#